data_fd7b82a2472a388506e676e88c8cc559
#
_entry.id   fd7b82a2472a388506e676e88c8cc559
#
_cell.length_a   1.000
_cell.length_b   1.000
_cell.length_c   1.000
_cell.angle_alpha   90.00
_cell.angle_beta   90.00
_cell.angle_gamma   90.00
#
_symmetry.space_group_name_H-M   'P 1'
#
loop_
_entity.id
_entity.type
_entity.pdbx_description
1 polymer ?
#
loop_
_entity_poly.entity_id
_entity_poly.type
_entity_poly.pdbx_seq_one_letter_code
_entity_poly.pdbx_strand_id
1 'polypeptide(L)'
;MSDGHPLVETPELAALHRRLAEYSLGGHWQPREKNPELVPHLWPWSVIYSCLMESGEVVKLGGIDDAAKRRTVQLVNPSLTNTKATTRTLQMSIQLVKAGERAECHRHSAAALRFVVEADGTAYTNVEGEQMLMEPGDLVLTPNWTWHDHFNPGEKNVVWLDVLDIHLANHLDAVFQENYGEGPAQPVVKPDGYCKQSLGAIRPRVKSSTRNAALPYTYKWRDTLRALQDIAAAGGTDPHDGVLLEYVHPVTGGPTMPTIGCWIQLLRPGETTKTHRHTSSTLYHVVQGEGLTTVGPKKTAGKELSWRSRDCFFVPSWKWHQFQNTSKKEPAIIFSVTDRPVLESLGLFREED
;
A
#
# COMPACT_ATOMS: atom_id res chain seq x y z
N MET A 1 -12.67 -17.86 19.88
CA MET A 1 -11.93 -19.10 20.23
C MET A 1 -11.81 -19.08 21.73
N SER A 2 -12.26 -20.13 22.40
CA SER A 2 -12.32 -20.21 23.86
C SER A 2 -10.92 -20.02 24.44
N ASP A 3 -10.76 -19.08 25.37
CA ASP A 3 -9.64 -18.99 26.31
C ASP A 3 -9.73 -20.18 27.28
N GLY A 4 -9.52 -21.40 26.75
CA GLY A 4 -9.38 -22.57 27.58
C GLY A 4 -8.20 -22.38 28.49
N HIS A 5 -8.38 -22.57 29.81
CA HIS A 5 -7.26 -22.59 30.73
C HIS A 5 -6.19 -23.55 30.18
N PRO A 6 -4.91 -23.15 30.15
CA PRO A 6 -3.86 -24.05 29.71
C PRO A 6 -3.93 -25.33 30.55
N LEU A 7 -3.82 -26.49 29.87
CA LEU A 7 -3.74 -27.77 30.55
C LEU A 7 -2.56 -27.73 31.53
N VAL A 8 -2.76 -28.26 32.72
CA VAL A 8 -1.65 -28.42 33.67
C VAL A 8 -0.69 -29.46 33.11
N GLU A 9 0.57 -29.08 32.92
CA GLU A 9 1.60 -29.96 32.40
C GLU A 9 1.87 -31.09 33.41
N THR A 10 1.49 -32.32 33.04
CA THR A 10 1.85 -33.51 33.82
C THR A 10 3.03 -34.22 33.13
N PRO A 11 3.76 -35.11 33.87
CA PRO A 11 4.85 -35.89 33.26
C PRO A 11 4.41 -36.70 32.03
N GLU A 12 3.20 -37.23 32.04
CA GLU A 12 2.61 -37.99 30.93
C GLU A 12 2.30 -37.09 29.74
N LEU A 13 1.75 -35.89 29.98
CA LEU A 13 1.47 -34.91 28.95
C LEU A 13 2.78 -34.38 28.31
N ALA A 14 3.79 -34.12 29.12
CA ALA A 14 5.11 -33.73 28.63
C ALA A 14 5.78 -34.83 27.79
N ALA A 15 5.62 -36.11 28.19
CA ALA A 15 6.11 -37.24 27.40
C ALA A 15 5.37 -37.37 26.07
N LEU A 16 4.06 -37.14 26.05
CA LEU A 16 3.27 -37.11 24.82
C LEU A 16 3.73 -35.95 23.90
N HIS A 17 3.92 -34.75 24.45
CA HIS A 17 4.37 -33.60 23.65
C HIS A 17 5.74 -33.87 23.00
N ARG A 18 6.70 -34.45 23.73
CA ARG A 18 8.00 -34.85 23.16
C ARG A 18 7.83 -35.82 22.00
N ARG A 19 7.03 -36.87 22.20
CA ARG A 19 6.78 -37.87 21.16
C ARG A 19 6.08 -37.29 19.94
N LEU A 20 5.12 -36.37 20.13
CA LEU A 20 4.50 -35.63 19.02
C LEU A 20 5.52 -34.83 18.22
N ALA A 21 6.42 -34.11 18.93
CA ALA A 21 7.45 -33.29 18.30
C ALA A 21 8.45 -34.13 17.48
N GLU A 22 8.86 -35.30 17.98
CA GLU A 22 9.75 -36.24 17.24
C GLU A 22 9.22 -36.61 15.87
N TYR A 23 7.88 -36.68 15.71
CA TYR A 23 7.22 -37.05 14.46
C TYR A 23 6.60 -35.85 13.74
N SER A 24 6.98 -34.62 14.10
CA SER A 24 6.38 -33.39 13.54
C SER A 24 4.86 -33.34 13.68
N LEU A 25 4.33 -33.89 14.75
CA LEU A 25 2.92 -33.85 15.10
C LEU A 25 2.67 -32.78 16.18
N GLY A 26 1.47 -32.19 16.20
CA GLY A 26 1.05 -31.24 17.22
C GLY A 26 -0.33 -31.56 17.78
N GLY A 27 -0.51 -31.38 19.09
CA GLY A 27 -1.81 -31.49 19.73
C GLY A 27 -2.61 -30.20 19.60
N HIS A 28 -3.88 -30.27 19.19
CA HIS A 28 -4.73 -29.06 19.09
C HIS A 28 -4.91 -28.34 20.44
N TRP A 29 -4.68 -28.99 21.54
CA TRP A 29 -4.70 -28.44 22.91
C TRP A 29 -3.42 -27.72 23.29
N GLN A 30 -2.33 -27.81 22.50
CA GLN A 30 -1.10 -27.10 22.75
C GLN A 30 -1.29 -25.60 22.46
N PRO A 31 -0.71 -24.71 23.28
CA PRO A 31 -0.73 -23.29 23.02
C PRO A 31 -0.14 -23.00 21.62
N ARG A 32 -0.85 -22.22 20.84
CA ARG A 32 -0.28 -21.70 19.58
C ARG A 32 0.44 -20.40 19.87
N GLU A 33 1.60 -20.25 19.26
CA GLU A 33 2.27 -18.95 19.25
C GLU A 33 1.36 -17.91 18.62
N LYS A 34 1.04 -16.86 19.38
CA LYS A 34 0.24 -15.75 18.86
C LYS A 34 1.16 -14.82 18.09
N ASN A 35 0.73 -14.44 16.92
CA ASN A 35 1.38 -13.36 16.20
C ASN A 35 1.41 -12.08 17.06
N PRO A 36 2.51 -11.31 17.09
CA PRO A 36 2.56 -10.06 17.84
C PRO A 36 1.46 -9.11 17.37
N GLU A 37 0.82 -8.41 18.29
CA GLU A 37 -0.19 -7.43 17.95
C GLU A 37 0.45 -6.25 17.21
N LEU A 38 -0.12 -5.86 16.06
CA LEU A 38 0.36 -4.69 15.34
C LEU A 38 -0.02 -3.41 16.09
N VAL A 39 0.91 -2.47 16.16
CA VAL A 39 0.68 -1.19 16.85
C VAL A 39 0.38 -0.08 15.85
N PRO A 40 -0.56 0.84 16.18
CA PRO A 40 -0.72 2.07 15.40
C PRO A 40 0.60 2.84 15.39
N HIS A 41 1.01 3.32 14.22
CA HIS A 41 2.29 4.01 14.07
C HIS A 41 2.21 5.15 13.06
N LEU A 42 3.01 6.18 13.30
CA LEU A 42 3.18 7.31 12.40
C LEU A 42 4.66 7.46 12.07
N TRP A 43 4.96 7.60 10.78
CA TRP A 43 6.28 7.90 10.25
C TRP A 43 6.29 9.34 9.74
N PRO A 44 6.98 10.26 10.45
CA PRO A 44 7.04 11.66 10.06
C PRO A 44 7.80 11.83 8.73
N TRP A 45 7.24 12.60 7.81
CA TRP A 45 7.87 12.86 6.50
C TRP A 45 9.27 13.44 6.62
N SER A 46 9.50 14.33 7.58
CA SER A 46 10.82 14.93 7.80
C SER A 46 11.90 13.91 8.07
N VAL A 47 11.57 12.82 8.79
CA VAL A 47 12.49 11.71 9.08
C VAL A 47 12.65 10.82 7.84
N ILE A 48 11.53 10.44 7.22
CA ILE A 48 11.53 9.63 5.99
C ILE A 48 12.38 10.31 4.91
N TYR A 49 12.13 11.59 4.65
CA TYR A 49 12.80 12.35 3.60
C TYR A 49 14.29 12.53 3.87
N SER A 50 14.67 12.82 5.11
CA SER A 50 16.08 12.90 5.50
C SER A 50 16.82 11.60 5.23
N CYS A 51 16.29 10.46 5.69
CA CYS A 51 16.88 9.14 5.44
C CYS A 51 16.89 8.78 3.94
N LEU A 52 15.84 9.16 3.22
CA LEU A 52 15.75 8.92 1.78
C LEU A 52 16.83 9.71 1.01
N MET A 53 17.02 10.99 1.31
CA MET A 53 18.06 11.82 0.68
C MET A 53 19.46 11.31 1.03
N GLU A 54 19.71 10.96 2.28
CA GLU A 54 20.97 10.35 2.71
C GLU A 54 21.23 9.04 1.94
N SER A 55 20.21 8.20 1.78
CA SER A 55 20.33 6.99 0.95
C SER A 55 20.72 7.31 -0.50
N GLY A 56 20.28 8.45 -1.02
CA GLY A 56 20.66 8.97 -2.34
C GLY A 56 22.16 9.20 -2.50
N GLU A 57 22.86 9.53 -1.42
CA GLU A 57 24.30 9.78 -1.44
C GLU A 57 25.15 8.52 -1.23
N VAL A 58 24.63 7.57 -0.47
CA VAL A 58 25.43 6.38 -0.06
C VAL A 58 25.03 5.09 -0.78
N VAL A 59 23.83 5.00 -1.36
CA VAL A 59 23.33 3.83 -2.09
C VAL A 59 23.30 4.12 -3.58
N LYS A 60 24.15 3.49 -4.37
CA LYS A 60 24.14 3.59 -5.84
C LYS A 60 23.16 2.59 -6.44
N LEU A 61 22.48 3.00 -7.52
CA LEU A 61 21.63 2.12 -8.31
C LEU A 61 22.43 1.60 -9.51
N GLY A 62 22.29 0.30 -9.80
CA GLY A 62 22.85 -0.35 -10.98
C GLY A 62 24.38 -0.57 -10.90
N GLY A 63 24.81 -1.70 -11.46
CA GLY A 63 26.22 -2.11 -11.51
C GLY A 63 26.35 -3.60 -11.21
N ILE A 64 27.34 -4.26 -11.82
CA ILE A 64 27.58 -5.71 -11.64
C ILE A 64 27.90 -6.04 -10.18
N ASP A 65 28.50 -5.08 -9.45
CA ASP A 65 28.92 -5.23 -8.05
C ASP A 65 27.98 -4.50 -7.04
N ASP A 66 26.98 -3.74 -7.50
CA ASP A 66 26.08 -2.98 -6.64
C ASP A 66 24.82 -3.76 -6.31
N ALA A 67 24.64 -4.06 -5.02
CA ALA A 67 23.53 -4.88 -4.51
C ALA A 67 22.15 -4.19 -4.57
N ALA A 68 22.08 -2.89 -4.84
CA ALA A 68 20.84 -2.13 -4.79
C ALA A 68 20.19 -1.94 -6.17
N LYS A 69 19.20 -2.80 -6.48
CA LYS A 69 18.36 -2.62 -7.67
C LYS A 69 17.34 -1.49 -7.51
N ARG A 70 17.03 -1.12 -6.28
CA ARG A 70 16.07 -0.08 -5.89
C ARG A 70 16.60 0.67 -4.68
N ARG A 71 16.38 1.98 -4.66
CA ARG A 71 16.68 2.83 -3.50
C ARG A 71 15.37 3.17 -2.81
N THR A 72 15.02 2.36 -1.80
CA THR A 72 13.77 2.48 -1.06
C THR A 72 14.02 2.51 0.44
N VAL A 73 13.30 3.38 1.14
CA VAL A 73 13.20 3.39 2.61
C VAL A 73 11.90 2.70 3.01
N GLN A 74 12.00 1.54 3.66
CA GLN A 74 10.84 0.77 4.09
C GLN A 74 10.23 1.36 5.36
N LEU A 75 8.91 1.49 5.41
CA LEU A 75 8.18 1.88 6.61
C LEU A 75 7.90 0.62 7.44
N VAL A 76 8.65 0.44 8.52
CA VAL A 76 8.61 -0.78 9.34
C VAL A 76 7.71 -0.57 10.54
N ASN A 77 6.73 -1.46 10.75
CA ASN A 77 5.94 -1.45 11.98
C ASN A 77 6.81 -1.87 13.16
N PRO A 78 6.80 -1.15 14.30
CA PRO A 78 7.61 -1.51 15.47
C PRO A 78 7.39 -2.94 16.00
N SER A 79 6.22 -3.53 15.75
CA SER A 79 5.93 -4.93 16.12
C SER A 79 6.46 -5.97 15.11
N LEU A 80 7.01 -5.55 13.96
CA LEU A 80 7.47 -6.40 12.85
C LEU A 80 8.92 -6.15 12.44
N THR A 81 9.76 -5.69 13.39
CA THR A 81 11.16 -5.34 13.11
C THR A 81 11.98 -6.49 12.55
N ASN A 82 11.72 -7.72 12.98
CA ASN A 82 12.43 -8.92 12.51
C ASN A 82 12.17 -9.21 11.03
N THR A 83 10.98 -8.91 10.53
CA THR A 83 10.59 -9.10 9.13
C THR A 83 10.73 -7.84 8.29
N LYS A 84 11.01 -6.69 8.92
CA LYS A 84 11.03 -5.35 8.31
C LYS A 84 9.74 -5.01 7.57
N ALA A 85 8.61 -5.56 8.01
CA ALA A 85 7.32 -5.41 7.36
C ALA A 85 6.54 -4.20 7.86
N THR A 86 5.73 -3.58 6.99
CA THR A 86 4.79 -2.53 7.38
C THR A 86 3.52 -3.13 7.97
N THR A 87 2.97 -4.13 7.30
CA THR A 87 1.83 -4.95 7.77
C THR A 87 2.13 -6.43 7.53
N ARG A 88 1.20 -7.33 7.86
CA ARG A 88 1.36 -8.77 7.57
C ARG A 88 1.16 -9.12 6.09
N THR A 89 0.52 -8.25 5.34
CA THR A 89 0.12 -8.47 3.96
C THR A 89 0.81 -7.50 3.00
N LEU A 90 0.95 -6.23 3.43
CA LEU A 90 1.43 -5.14 2.60
C LEU A 90 2.75 -4.58 3.11
N GLN A 91 3.64 -4.24 2.18
CA GLN A 91 4.83 -3.44 2.41
C GLN A 91 4.63 -2.06 1.83
N MET A 92 4.81 -1.01 2.64
CA MET A 92 4.89 0.37 2.20
C MET A 92 6.33 0.87 2.29
N SER A 93 6.80 1.55 1.26
CA SER A 93 8.14 2.14 1.22
C SER A 93 8.14 3.41 0.39
N ILE A 94 9.18 4.24 0.57
CA ILE A 94 9.37 5.45 -0.22
C ILE A 94 10.59 5.23 -1.11
N GLN A 95 10.44 5.42 -2.41
CA GLN A 95 11.51 5.25 -3.40
C GLN A 95 12.00 6.59 -3.93
N LEU A 96 13.32 6.67 -4.14
CA LEU A 96 14.00 7.79 -4.77
C LEU A 96 14.67 7.33 -6.07
N VAL A 97 14.40 8.06 -7.16
CA VAL A 97 15.15 7.99 -8.42
C VAL A 97 15.70 9.37 -8.73
N LYS A 98 17.01 9.53 -8.70
CA LYS A 98 17.69 10.82 -8.94
C LYS A 98 17.61 11.20 -10.42
N ALA A 99 17.90 12.45 -10.73
CA ALA A 99 18.04 12.95 -12.11
C ALA A 99 18.97 12.05 -12.95
N GLY A 100 18.52 11.65 -14.12
CA GLY A 100 19.26 10.76 -15.05
C GLY A 100 19.29 9.27 -14.65
N GLU A 101 18.78 8.89 -13.48
CA GLU A 101 18.83 7.49 -13.02
C GLU A 101 17.70 6.62 -13.61
N ARG A 102 18.03 5.34 -13.76
CA ARG A 102 17.08 4.30 -14.15
C ARG A 102 17.05 3.21 -13.07
N ALA A 103 15.84 2.73 -12.77
CA ALA A 103 15.65 1.50 -12.03
C ALA A 103 15.30 0.38 -13.04
N GLU A 104 16.17 -0.63 -13.12
CA GLU A 104 16.16 -1.64 -14.18
C GLU A 104 14.87 -2.44 -14.29
N CYS A 105 14.59 -2.89 -15.51
CA CYS A 105 13.41 -3.67 -15.85
C CYS A 105 13.42 -5.05 -15.23
N HIS A 106 12.31 -5.38 -14.59
CA HIS A 106 12.06 -6.70 -14.02
C HIS A 106 10.56 -6.95 -13.93
N ARG A 107 10.17 -8.14 -13.53
CA ARG A 107 8.82 -8.49 -13.11
C ARG A 107 8.84 -9.34 -11.85
N HIS A 108 7.78 -9.29 -11.09
CA HIS A 108 7.60 -10.09 -9.88
C HIS A 108 6.14 -10.47 -9.67
N SER A 109 5.91 -11.53 -8.90
CA SER A 109 4.57 -12.03 -8.62
C SER A 109 3.75 -11.11 -7.69
N ALA A 110 4.40 -10.33 -6.85
CA ALA A 110 3.70 -9.33 -6.05
C ALA A 110 3.10 -8.23 -6.95
N ALA A 111 1.89 -7.78 -6.66
CA ALA A 111 1.34 -6.56 -7.22
C ALA A 111 1.98 -5.34 -6.55
N ALA A 112 2.16 -4.26 -7.30
CA ALA A 112 2.69 -3.01 -6.78
C ALA A 112 1.91 -1.81 -7.30
N LEU A 113 1.88 -0.76 -6.52
CA LEU A 113 1.40 0.56 -6.92
C LEU A 113 2.38 1.64 -6.50
N ARG A 114 2.29 2.78 -7.18
CA ARG A 114 3.07 3.98 -6.88
C ARG A 114 2.15 5.18 -6.74
N PHE A 115 2.20 5.82 -5.59
CA PHE A 115 1.57 7.13 -5.40
C PHE A 115 2.67 8.20 -5.45
N VAL A 116 2.61 9.08 -6.44
CA VAL A 116 3.69 10.03 -6.73
C VAL A 116 3.66 11.17 -5.72
N VAL A 117 4.79 11.42 -5.04
CA VAL A 117 4.92 12.50 -4.04
C VAL A 117 5.63 13.71 -4.63
N GLU A 118 6.73 13.48 -5.36
CA GLU A 118 7.51 14.52 -6.03
C GLU A 118 7.90 14.06 -7.43
N ALA A 119 7.57 14.84 -8.44
CA ALA A 119 7.97 14.67 -9.83
C ALA A 119 7.82 15.98 -10.58
N ASP A 120 8.50 16.13 -11.70
CA ASP A 120 8.37 17.28 -12.62
C ASP A 120 7.57 16.95 -13.89
N GLY A 121 6.98 15.76 -13.97
CA GLY A 121 6.19 15.29 -15.12
C GLY A 121 7.02 14.68 -16.25
N THR A 122 8.34 14.62 -16.14
CA THR A 122 9.21 14.00 -17.16
C THR A 122 9.53 12.54 -16.86
N ALA A 123 9.59 12.17 -15.58
CA ALA A 123 9.82 10.81 -15.16
C ALA A 123 8.63 9.89 -15.45
N TYR A 124 8.93 8.63 -15.69
CA TYR A 124 7.90 7.64 -16.02
C TYR A 124 8.17 6.26 -15.43
N THR A 125 7.10 5.52 -15.26
CA THR A 125 7.13 4.07 -15.12
C THR A 125 6.73 3.47 -16.47
N ASN A 126 7.56 2.60 -17.03
CA ASN A 126 7.23 1.83 -18.22
C ASN A 126 6.64 0.49 -17.78
N VAL A 127 5.38 0.22 -18.09
CA VAL A 127 4.71 -1.04 -17.74
C VAL A 127 4.19 -1.72 -19.01
N GLU A 128 4.69 -2.92 -19.31
CA GLU A 128 4.31 -3.67 -20.52
C GLU A 128 4.44 -2.82 -21.81
N GLY A 129 5.48 -1.99 -21.87
CA GLY A 129 5.75 -1.09 -22.98
C GLY A 129 4.94 0.19 -23.00
N GLU A 130 4.11 0.48 -22.00
CA GLU A 130 3.41 1.75 -21.86
C GLU A 130 4.22 2.72 -20.99
N GLN A 131 4.54 3.88 -21.55
CA GLN A 131 5.20 4.98 -20.83
C GLN A 131 4.18 5.75 -20.00
N MET A 132 4.13 5.47 -18.71
CA MET A 132 3.24 6.15 -17.76
C MET A 132 3.96 7.33 -17.13
N LEU A 133 3.72 8.55 -17.62
CA LEU A 133 4.28 9.79 -17.05
C LEU A 133 3.74 10.02 -15.64
N MET A 134 4.62 10.49 -14.75
CA MET A 134 4.33 10.67 -13.33
C MET A 134 4.28 12.15 -12.95
N GLU A 135 3.15 12.57 -12.38
CA GLU A 135 2.95 13.88 -11.78
C GLU A 135 2.55 13.70 -10.30
N PRO A 136 2.84 14.68 -9.41
CA PRO A 136 2.48 14.55 -7.99
C PRO A 136 0.99 14.25 -7.79
N GLY A 137 0.69 13.25 -6.98
CA GLY A 137 -0.66 12.75 -6.69
C GLY A 137 -1.17 11.67 -7.65
N ASP A 138 -0.47 11.38 -8.76
CA ASP A 138 -0.83 10.28 -9.65
C ASP A 138 -0.69 8.94 -8.93
N LEU A 139 -1.63 8.02 -9.19
CA LEU A 139 -1.56 6.63 -8.78
C LEU A 139 -1.28 5.75 -10.00
N VAL A 140 -0.11 5.10 -10.02
CA VAL A 140 0.36 4.23 -11.12
C VAL A 140 0.37 2.78 -10.64
N LEU A 141 -0.26 1.89 -11.41
CA LEU A 141 -0.33 0.47 -11.10
C LEU A 141 0.69 -0.35 -11.90
N THR A 142 1.36 -1.26 -11.20
CA THR A 142 2.14 -2.36 -11.79
C THR A 142 1.59 -3.68 -11.27
N PRO A 143 0.65 -4.28 -12.02
CA PRO A 143 0.02 -5.53 -11.63
C PRO A 143 1.01 -6.70 -11.55
N ASN A 144 0.55 -7.78 -10.90
CA ASN A 144 1.31 -9.04 -10.81
C ASN A 144 1.91 -9.45 -12.16
N TRP A 145 3.18 -9.83 -12.14
CA TRP A 145 3.89 -10.43 -13.27
C TRP A 145 3.97 -9.57 -14.53
N THR A 146 3.86 -8.22 -14.41
CA THR A 146 4.06 -7.29 -15.52
C THR A 146 5.50 -6.79 -15.56
N TRP A 147 6.10 -6.73 -16.76
CA TRP A 147 7.41 -6.10 -16.95
C TRP A 147 7.31 -4.61 -16.64
N HIS A 148 8.23 -4.10 -15.81
CA HIS A 148 8.27 -2.68 -15.49
C HIS A 148 9.68 -2.19 -15.18
N ASP A 149 9.95 -0.97 -15.59
CA ASP A 149 11.13 -0.18 -15.27
C ASP A 149 10.75 1.27 -14.98
N HIS A 150 11.68 2.03 -14.40
CA HIS A 150 11.49 3.45 -14.10
C HIS A 150 12.65 4.23 -14.65
N PHE A 151 12.37 5.38 -15.23
CA PHE A 151 13.41 6.29 -15.70
C PHE A 151 13.05 7.72 -15.37
N ASN A 152 14.03 8.43 -14.85
CA ASN A 152 13.95 9.85 -14.58
C ASN A 152 14.89 10.62 -15.54
N PRO A 153 14.43 11.04 -16.72
CA PRO A 153 15.22 11.82 -17.66
C PRO A 153 15.34 13.29 -17.27
N GLY A 154 14.61 13.73 -16.25
CA GLY A 154 14.55 15.13 -15.79
C GLY A 154 15.77 15.57 -14.99
N GLU A 155 15.73 16.80 -14.52
CA GLU A 155 16.80 17.44 -13.75
C GLU A 155 16.57 17.37 -12.23
N LYS A 156 15.34 16.99 -11.81
CA LYS A 156 14.95 16.90 -10.40
C LYS A 156 14.81 15.47 -9.96
N ASN A 157 14.98 15.23 -8.67
CA ASN A 157 14.67 13.93 -8.07
C ASN A 157 13.17 13.62 -8.19
N VAL A 158 12.87 12.34 -8.32
CA VAL A 158 11.49 11.82 -8.28
C VAL A 158 11.34 10.93 -7.06
N VAL A 159 10.25 11.17 -6.33
CA VAL A 159 9.93 10.44 -5.09
C VAL A 159 8.49 9.95 -5.17
N TRP A 160 8.29 8.68 -4.89
CA TRP A 160 6.95 8.10 -4.77
C TRP A 160 6.86 7.13 -3.59
N LEU A 161 5.64 6.90 -3.18
CA LEU A 161 5.27 5.88 -2.22
C LEU A 161 4.99 4.58 -3.00
N ASP A 162 5.72 3.52 -2.69
CA ASP A 162 5.49 2.17 -3.19
C ASP A 162 4.69 1.36 -2.19
N VAL A 163 3.66 0.64 -2.64
CA VAL A 163 3.01 -0.40 -1.84
C VAL A 163 2.94 -1.71 -2.63
N LEU A 164 3.37 -2.79 -1.98
CA LEU A 164 3.37 -4.14 -2.54
C LEU A 164 2.65 -5.11 -1.61
N ASP A 165 1.98 -6.12 -2.18
CA ASP A 165 1.41 -7.25 -1.44
C ASP A 165 2.44 -8.38 -1.20
N ILE A 166 3.72 -8.04 -1.16
CA ILE A 166 4.83 -9.00 -1.08
C ILE A 166 4.76 -9.93 0.14
N HIS A 167 4.28 -9.42 1.28
CA HIS A 167 4.14 -10.24 2.49
C HIS A 167 3.01 -11.26 2.35
N LEU A 168 1.92 -10.91 1.68
CA LEU A 168 0.86 -11.87 1.32
C LEU A 168 1.41 -12.94 0.38
N ALA A 169 2.12 -12.55 -0.68
CA ALA A 169 2.74 -13.48 -1.62
C ALA A 169 3.74 -14.43 -0.91
N ASN A 170 4.51 -13.92 0.06
CA ASN A 170 5.40 -14.74 0.90
C ASN A 170 4.63 -15.76 1.75
N HIS A 171 3.52 -15.37 2.37
CA HIS A 171 2.71 -16.30 3.17
C HIS A 171 2.07 -17.42 2.34
N LEU A 172 1.92 -17.19 1.04
CA LEU A 172 1.38 -18.16 0.09
C LEU A 172 2.47 -18.95 -0.65
N ASP A 173 3.76 -18.78 -0.29
CA ASP A 173 4.92 -19.36 -0.98
C ASP A 173 4.91 -19.09 -2.50
N ALA A 174 4.40 -17.92 -2.92
CA ALA A 174 4.16 -17.55 -4.31
C ALA A 174 5.04 -16.39 -4.79
N VAL A 175 6.24 -16.23 -4.21
CA VAL A 175 7.16 -15.15 -4.59
C VAL A 175 8.09 -15.61 -5.70
N PHE A 176 7.96 -14.95 -6.85
CA PHE A 176 8.81 -15.12 -8.01
C PHE A 176 9.27 -13.76 -8.51
N GLN A 177 10.48 -13.69 -9.03
CA GLN A 177 11.05 -12.50 -9.66
C GLN A 177 11.88 -12.90 -10.87
N GLU A 178 11.85 -12.07 -11.90
CA GLU A 178 12.63 -12.26 -13.12
C GLU A 178 13.18 -10.91 -13.59
N ASN A 179 14.47 -10.90 -13.98
CA ASN A 179 15.09 -9.73 -14.58
C ASN A 179 14.87 -9.75 -16.09
N TYR A 180 14.74 -8.59 -16.69
CA TYR A 180 14.60 -8.45 -18.15
C TYR A 180 15.93 -8.80 -18.84
N GLY A 181 15.93 -9.88 -19.63
CA GLY A 181 17.15 -10.44 -20.21
C GLY A 181 17.75 -9.65 -21.38
N GLU A 182 17.02 -8.69 -21.94
CA GLU A 182 17.41 -7.94 -23.14
C GLU A 182 18.01 -6.55 -22.84
N GLY A 183 18.36 -6.29 -21.58
CA GLY A 183 18.97 -5.02 -21.17
C GLY A 183 18.30 -4.39 -19.94
N PRO A 184 18.70 -3.16 -19.56
CA PRO A 184 18.19 -2.50 -18.35
C PRO A 184 16.75 -1.96 -18.49
N ALA A 185 16.22 -1.88 -19.70
CA ALA A 185 14.88 -1.33 -19.97
C ALA A 185 14.17 -2.10 -21.07
N GLN A 186 12.86 -2.24 -20.93
CA GLN A 186 12.01 -2.72 -22.02
C GLN A 186 11.70 -1.59 -23.03
N PRO A 187 11.40 -1.91 -24.30
CA PRO A 187 11.00 -0.92 -25.29
C PRO A 187 9.73 -0.17 -24.88
N VAL A 188 9.70 1.14 -25.08
CA VAL A 188 8.47 1.93 -25.04
C VAL A 188 7.77 1.81 -26.37
N VAL A 189 6.60 1.18 -26.41
CA VAL A 189 5.80 0.93 -27.63
C VAL A 189 4.39 1.52 -27.55
N LYS A 190 4.00 2.02 -26.38
CA LYS A 190 2.71 2.66 -26.11
C LYS A 190 2.95 4.00 -25.41
N PRO A 191 2.30 5.08 -25.87
CA PRO A 191 2.42 6.39 -25.23
C PRO A 191 1.69 6.44 -23.88
N ASP A 192 1.94 7.50 -23.10
CA ASP A 192 1.20 7.79 -21.86
C ASP A 192 -0.31 7.82 -22.10
N GLY A 193 -1.04 7.18 -21.21
CA GLY A 193 -2.51 7.11 -21.26
C GLY A 193 -3.09 6.11 -22.27
N TYR A 194 -2.27 5.27 -22.88
CA TYR A 194 -2.75 4.24 -23.80
C TYR A 194 -3.77 3.30 -23.14
N CYS A 195 -3.49 2.83 -21.92
CA CYS A 195 -4.41 1.98 -21.16
C CYS A 195 -5.74 2.69 -20.91
N LYS A 196 -5.70 3.97 -20.53
CA LYS A 196 -6.91 4.78 -20.27
C LYS A 196 -7.79 4.90 -21.51
N GLN A 197 -7.18 5.10 -22.69
CA GLN A 197 -7.90 5.19 -23.97
C GLN A 197 -8.47 3.83 -24.39
N SER A 198 -7.72 2.74 -24.19
CA SER A 198 -8.09 1.41 -24.65
C SER A 198 -9.00 0.63 -23.68
N LEU A 199 -9.18 1.09 -22.45
CA LEU A 199 -9.98 0.43 -21.41
C LEU A 199 -11.27 1.16 -21.02
N GLY A 200 -11.57 2.30 -21.66
CA GLY A 200 -12.79 3.05 -21.44
C GLY A 200 -14.03 2.38 -22.05
N ALA A 201 -14.98 3.20 -22.53
CA ALA A 201 -16.22 2.72 -23.18
C ALA A 201 -15.97 1.89 -24.46
N ILE A 202 -14.79 2.07 -25.10
CA ILE A 202 -14.35 1.33 -26.28
C ILE A 202 -13.02 0.65 -25.94
N ARG A 203 -12.95 -0.67 -26.19
CA ARG A 203 -11.74 -1.45 -25.90
C ARG A 203 -11.45 -2.49 -26.98
N PRO A 204 -10.19 -2.90 -27.18
CA PRO A 204 -9.86 -4.01 -28.05
C PRO A 204 -10.59 -5.30 -27.64
N ARG A 205 -10.94 -6.13 -28.61
CA ARG A 205 -11.50 -7.45 -28.31
C ARG A 205 -10.43 -8.32 -27.67
N VAL A 206 -10.60 -8.64 -26.37
CA VAL A 206 -9.73 -9.55 -25.62
C VAL A 206 -10.38 -10.93 -25.47
N LYS A 207 -9.56 -11.98 -25.46
CA LYS A 207 -10.02 -13.35 -25.14
C LYS A 207 -10.52 -13.41 -23.69
N SER A 208 -11.50 -14.28 -23.42
CA SER A 208 -12.15 -14.37 -22.09
C SER A 208 -11.19 -14.64 -20.93
N SER A 209 -10.09 -15.37 -21.17
CA SER A 209 -9.08 -15.70 -20.17
C SER A 209 -8.28 -14.49 -19.64
N THR A 210 -8.32 -13.35 -20.34
CA THR A 210 -7.58 -12.14 -19.95
C THR A 210 -8.48 -11.03 -19.41
N ARG A 211 -9.80 -11.23 -19.36
CA ARG A 211 -10.77 -10.18 -18.97
C ARG A 211 -10.64 -9.73 -17.51
N ASN A 212 -10.16 -10.59 -16.63
CA ASN A 212 -10.01 -10.32 -15.19
C ASN A 212 -8.55 -10.13 -14.79
N ALA A 213 -7.61 -10.05 -15.75
CA ALA A 213 -6.23 -9.74 -15.42
C ALA A 213 -6.14 -8.30 -14.88
N ALA A 214 -5.40 -8.13 -13.81
CA ALA A 214 -5.03 -6.80 -13.36
C ALA A 214 -4.32 -6.07 -14.51
N LEU A 215 -4.68 -4.82 -14.75
CA LEU A 215 -4.20 -4.06 -15.89
C LEU A 215 -3.28 -2.94 -15.41
N PRO A 216 -2.17 -2.68 -16.14
CA PRO A 216 -1.43 -1.45 -15.95
C PRO A 216 -2.39 -0.27 -16.11
N TYR A 217 -2.39 0.67 -15.18
CA TYR A 217 -3.28 1.83 -15.24
C TYR A 217 -2.72 3.01 -14.46
N THR A 218 -3.05 4.22 -14.90
CA THR A 218 -2.72 5.46 -14.18
C THR A 218 -3.99 6.25 -13.89
N TYR A 219 -4.22 6.51 -12.60
CA TYR A 219 -5.24 7.46 -12.15
C TYR A 219 -4.57 8.81 -12.00
N LYS A 220 -4.93 9.77 -12.86
CA LYS A 220 -4.33 11.10 -12.83
C LYS A 220 -4.88 11.93 -11.68
N TRP A 221 -3.99 12.59 -10.94
CA TRP A 221 -4.35 13.42 -9.79
C TRP A 221 -5.39 14.50 -10.10
N ARG A 222 -5.26 15.17 -11.23
CA ARG A 222 -6.22 16.20 -11.66
C ARG A 222 -7.67 15.67 -11.75
N ASP A 223 -7.83 14.43 -12.22
CA ASP A 223 -9.15 13.79 -12.37
C ASP A 223 -9.67 13.36 -10.98
N THR A 224 -8.79 12.80 -10.15
CA THR A 224 -9.08 12.39 -8.77
C THR A 224 -9.47 13.60 -7.90
N LEU A 225 -8.66 14.66 -7.92
CA LEU A 225 -8.91 15.86 -7.12
C LEU A 225 -10.23 16.54 -7.52
N ARG A 226 -10.49 16.63 -8.82
CA ARG A 226 -11.75 17.18 -9.33
C ARG A 226 -12.94 16.38 -8.83
N ALA A 227 -12.93 15.04 -8.99
CA ALA A 227 -14.02 14.18 -8.51
C ALA A 227 -14.24 14.35 -7.00
N LEU A 228 -13.17 14.40 -6.21
CA LEU A 228 -13.22 14.58 -4.76
C LEU A 228 -13.86 15.92 -4.38
N GLN A 229 -13.47 17.00 -5.07
CA GLN A 229 -14.02 18.33 -4.86
C GLN A 229 -15.49 18.46 -5.29
N ASP A 230 -15.86 17.89 -6.44
CA ASP A 230 -17.23 17.90 -6.96
C ASP A 230 -18.18 17.14 -6.01
N ILE A 231 -17.79 15.97 -5.51
CA ILE A 231 -18.58 15.20 -4.53
C ILE A 231 -18.67 15.93 -3.19
N ALA A 232 -17.58 16.54 -2.73
CA ALA A 232 -17.57 17.35 -1.50
C ALA A 232 -18.53 18.55 -1.60
N ALA A 233 -18.53 19.24 -2.76
CA ALA A 233 -19.41 20.38 -3.03
C ALA A 233 -20.88 19.96 -3.15
N ALA A 234 -21.16 18.78 -3.68
CA ALA A 234 -22.51 18.20 -3.75
C ALA A 234 -23.05 17.71 -2.39
N GLY A 235 -22.27 17.86 -1.30
CA GLY A 235 -22.68 17.43 0.04
C GLY A 235 -22.43 15.94 0.32
N GLY A 236 -21.72 15.25 -0.58
CA GLY A 236 -21.29 13.87 -0.36
C GLY A 236 -20.44 13.76 0.91
N THR A 237 -20.80 12.83 1.80
CA THR A 237 -20.05 12.55 3.03
C THR A 237 -20.40 11.17 3.55
N ASP A 238 -19.39 10.50 4.10
CA ASP A 238 -19.53 9.34 4.96
C ASP A 238 -19.34 9.80 6.42
N PRO A 239 -20.15 9.33 7.38
CA PRO A 239 -20.02 9.77 8.76
C PRO A 239 -18.72 9.32 9.42
N HIS A 240 -18.06 8.28 8.91
CA HIS A 240 -16.86 7.67 9.50
C HIS A 240 -15.57 8.08 8.77
N ASP A 241 -15.68 8.50 7.50
CA ASP A 241 -14.52 8.79 6.65
C ASP A 241 -14.59 10.16 5.96
N GLY A 242 -15.66 10.96 6.15
CA GLY A 242 -15.83 12.21 5.44
C GLY A 242 -16.18 12.00 3.97
N VAL A 243 -15.55 12.69 3.04
CA VAL A 243 -15.72 12.43 1.61
C VAL A 243 -14.72 11.35 1.18
N LEU A 244 -15.21 10.13 0.94
CA LEU A 244 -14.38 8.98 0.59
C LEU A 244 -14.68 8.49 -0.83
N LEU A 245 -13.66 8.37 -1.67
CA LEU A 245 -13.78 7.82 -3.02
C LEU A 245 -12.83 6.62 -3.17
N GLU A 246 -13.30 5.57 -3.83
CA GLU A 246 -12.51 4.38 -4.14
C GLU A 246 -11.88 4.50 -5.53
N TYR A 247 -10.61 4.11 -5.66
CA TYR A 247 -9.98 3.86 -6.95
C TYR A 247 -10.41 2.49 -7.45
N VAL A 248 -11.30 2.46 -8.41
CA VAL A 248 -11.88 1.22 -8.93
C VAL A 248 -11.15 0.72 -10.18
N HIS A 249 -11.06 -0.59 -10.33
CA HIS A 249 -10.54 -1.19 -11.57
C HIS A 249 -11.40 -0.77 -12.78
N PRO A 250 -10.83 -0.13 -13.81
CA PRO A 250 -11.59 0.59 -14.84
C PRO A 250 -12.48 -0.31 -15.71
N VAL A 251 -12.23 -1.62 -15.72
CA VAL A 251 -13.01 -2.57 -16.54
C VAL A 251 -14.08 -3.30 -15.73
N THR A 252 -13.77 -3.65 -14.47
CA THR A 252 -14.65 -4.48 -13.64
C THR A 252 -15.47 -3.67 -12.65
N GLY A 253 -15.03 -2.45 -12.32
CA GLY A 253 -15.59 -1.67 -11.21
C GLY A 253 -15.30 -2.23 -9.82
N GLY A 254 -14.48 -3.30 -9.75
CA GLY A 254 -14.02 -3.87 -8.49
C GLY A 254 -12.81 -3.11 -7.91
N PRO A 255 -12.15 -3.67 -6.88
CA PRO A 255 -11.02 -3.00 -6.23
C PRO A 255 -9.89 -2.68 -7.20
N THR A 256 -9.04 -1.73 -6.83
CA THR A 256 -7.88 -1.27 -7.63
C THR A 256 -7.06 -2.42 -8.19
N MET A 257 -6.75 -3.40 -7.34
CA MET A 257 -6.12 -4.68 -7.69
C MET A 257 -6.74 -5.81 -6.85
N PRO A 258 -6.62 -7.09 -7.24
CA PRO A 258 -7.25 -8.20 -6.52
C PRO A 258 -6.88 -8.30 -5.04
N THR A 259 -5.71 -7.84 -4.67
CA THR A 259 -5.16 -7.92 -3.31
C THR A 259 -5.05 -6.57 -2.60
N ILE A 260 -5.18 -5.47 -3.34
CA ILE A 260 -4.95 -4.11 -2.84
C ILE A 260 -6.13 -3.21 -3.22
N GLY A 261 -6.79 -2.64 -2.22
CA GLY A 261 -7.76 -1.55 -2.38
C GLY A 261 -7.11 -0.20 -2.10
N CYS A 262 -7.51 0.83 -2.84
CA CYS A 262 -7.03 2.20 -2.66
C CYS A 262 -8.20 3.16 -2.57
N TRP A 263 -8.08 4.14 -1.66
CA TRP A 263 -9.07 5.21 -1.51
C TRP A 263 -8.40 6.57 -1.36
N ILE A 264 -9.20 7.60 -1.62
CA ILE A 264 -8.84 8.99 -1.37
C ILE A 264 -9.94 9.64 -0.55
N GLN A 265 -9.56 10.25 0.56
CA GLN A 265 -10.43 10.84 1.57
C GLN A 265 -10.22 12.35 1.65
N LEU A 266 -11.31 13.12 1.77
CA LEU A 266 -11.24 14.53 2.09
C LEU A 266 -12.02 14.80 3.38
N LEU A 267 -11.33 15.44 4.33
CA LEU A 267 -11.93 15.99 5.55
C LEU A 267 -12.04 17.50 5.42
N ARG A 268 -13.25 18.03 5.58
CA ARG A 268 -13.50 19.48 5.55
C ARG A 268 -12.77 20.18 6.71
N PRO A 269 -12.57 21.50 6.65
CA PRO A 269 -11.98 22.26 7.75
C PRO A 269 -12.72 22.01 9.08
N GLY A 270 -12.00 21.53 10.09
CA GLY A 270 -12.53 21.23 11.41
C GLY A 270 -13.44 19.99 11.52
N GLU A 271 -13.55 19.21 10.47
CA GLU A 271 -14.37 17.97 10.46
C GLU A 271 -13.77 16.92 11.40
N THR A 272 -14.63 16.26 12.16
CA THR A 272 -14.31 15.09 12.97
C THR A 272 -15.28 13.98 12.59
N THR A 273 -14.77 12.83 12.19
CA THR A 273 -15.58 11.68 11.79
C THR A 273 -16.10 10.90 12.99
N LYS A 274 -17.06 10.00 12.79
CA LYS A 274 -17.44 9.03 13.81
C LYS A 274 -16.40 7.91 13.88
N THR A 275 -16.36 7.26 15.03
CA THR A 275 -15.47 6.12 15.29
C THR A 275 -16.03 4.86 14.64
N HIS A 276 -15.19 4.10 13.95
CA HIS A 276 -15.52 2.78 13.39
C HIS A 276 -14.31 1.84 13.46
N ARG A 277 -14.48 0.58 13.10
CA ARG A 277 -13.40 -0.39 12.94
C ARG A 277 -13.70 -1.41 11.85
N HIS A 278 -12.66 -1.97 11.26
CA HIS A 278 -12.75 -3.04 10.27
C HIS A 278 -11.60 -4.03 10.40
N THR A 279 -11.76 -5.23 9.83
CA THR A 279 -10.74 -6.29 9.89
C THR A 279 -9.57 -6.08 8.96
N SER A 280 -9.66 -5.19 7.97
CA SER A 280 -8.53 -4.84 7.10
C SER A 280 -7.50 -3.96 7.82
N SER A 281 -6.24 -4.15 7.44
CA SER A 281 -5.14 -3.24 7.80
C SER A 281 -5.08 -2.10 6.81
N THR A 282 -4.94 -0.85 7.28
CA THR A 282 -4.92 0.30 6.37
C THR A 282 -3.71 1.19 6.61
N LEU A 283 -3.03 1.49 5.53
CA LEU A 283 -1.90 2.39 5.44
C LEU A 283 -2.36 3.72 4.84
N TYR A 284 -1.94 4.82 5.42
CA TYR A 284 -2.35 6.16 5.06
C TYR A 284 -1.15 7.02 4.68
N HIS A 285 -1.33 7.86 3.66
CA HIS A 285 -0.42 8.94 3.29
C HIS A 285 -1.19 10.25 3.23
N VAL A 286 -0.73 11.24 3.97
CA VAL A 286 -1.35 12.57 4.00
C VAL A 286 -0.92 13.36 2.78
N VAL A 287 -1.78 13.46 1.78
CA VAL A 287 -1.48 14.23 0.56
C VAL A 287 -1.41 15.72 0.86
N GLN A 288 -2.36 16.21 1.70
CA GLN A 288 -2.50 17.61 2.04
C GLN A 288 -3.14 17.78 3.42
N GLY A 289 -2.75 18.83 4.15
CA GLY A 289 -3.39 19.24 5.38
C GLY A 289 -2.73 18.70 6.65
N GLU A 290 -3.43 18.85 7.76
CA GLU A 290 -2.99 18.46 9.10
C GLU A 290 -4.16 17.95 9.93
N GLY A 291 -3.90 17.03 10.84
CA GLY A 291 -4.97 16.48 11.65
C GLY A 291 -4.51 15.46 12.67
N LEU A 292 -5.48 14.74 13.18
CA LEU A 292 -5.33 13.75 14.24
C LEU A 292 -6.12 12.50 13.87
N THR A 293 -5.52 11.32 14.06
CA THR A 293 -6.23 10.04 14.04
C THR A 293 -6.10 9.41 15.42
N THR A 294 -7.24 9.16 16.06
CA THR A 294 -7.29 8.45 17.35
C THR A 294 -7.53 6.97 17.10
N VAL A 295 -6.67 6.09 17.61
CA VAL A 295 -6.73 4.64 17.40
C VAL A 295 -6.69 3.91 18.74
N GLY A 296 -7.70 3.08 19.04
CA GLY A 296 -7.69 2.33 20.31
C GLY A 296 -9.03 1.69 20.65
N PRO A 297 -9.28 1.41 21.93
CA PRO A 297 -10.59 0.91 22.39
C PRO A 297 -11.69 1.97 22.27
N LYS A 298 -12.92 1.56 21.94
CA LYS A 298 -14.07 2.48 21.70
C LYS A 298 -14.38 3.43 22.86
N LYS A 299 -14.09 3.04 24.09
CA LYS A 299 -14.51 3.74 25.31
C LYS A 299 -13.38 4.31 26.18
N THR A 300 -12.14 4.21 25.74
CA THR A 300 -10.98 4.70 26.49
C THR A 300 -10.11 5.58 25.59
N ALA A 301 -9.23 6.37 26.21
CA ALA A 301 -8.27 7.16 25.44
C ALA A 301 -7.43 6.26 24.53
N GLY A 302 -7.55 6.48 23.22
CA GLY A 302 -6.76 5.80 22.20
C GLY A 302 -5.38 6.46 22.02
N LYS A 303 -4.53 5.82 21.23
CA LYS A 303 -3.28 6.44 20.78
C LYS A 303 -3.61 7.51 19.75
N GLU A 304 -3.11 8.70 19.96
CA GLU A 304 -3.24 9.81 19.02
C GLU A 304 -2.06 9.82 18.05
N LEU A 305 -2.37 9.91 16.78
CA LEU A 305 -1.42 10.07 15.68
C LEU A 305 -1.67 11.45 15.08
N SER A 306 -0.88 12.45 15.47
CA SER A 306 -0.93 13.81 14.90
C SER A 306 -0.12 13.83 13.63
N TRP A 307 -0.77 14.06 12.51
CA TRP A 307 -0.18 14.03 11.18
C TRP A 307 -0.28 15.37 10.46
N ARG A 308 0.61 15.57 9.52
CA ARG A 308 0.64 16.70 8.57
C ARG A 308 0.98 16.23 7.17
N SER A 309 0.90 17.12 6.20
CA SER A 309 1.18 16.82 4.79
C SER A 309 2.44 15.98 4.60
N ARG A 310 2.30 14.91 3.80
CA ARG A 310 3.29 13.91 3.44
C ARG A 310 3.59 12.84 4.50
N ASP A 311 3.19 13.00 5.75
CA ASP A 311 3.34 11.95 6.76
C ASP A 311 2.64 10.65 6.30
N CYS A 312 3.17 9.52 6.77
CA CYS A 312 2.53 8.22 6.62
C CYS A 312 2.15 7.66 7.98
N PHE A 313 1.01 6.98 8.07
CA PHE A 313 0.61 6.33 9.31
C PHE A 313 -0.17 5.04 9.05
N PHE A 314 -0.32 4.25 10.09
CA PHE A 314 -0.92 2.92 10.05
C PHE A 314 -1.98 2.73 11.12
N VAL A 315 -3.13 2.19 10.69
CA VAL A 315 -4.20 1.72 11.57
C VAL A 315 -4.29 0.19 11.46
N PRO A 316 -4.04 -0.56 12.55
CA PRO A 316 -4.13 -2.01 12.54
C PRO A 316 -5.56 -2.52 12.40
N SER A 317 -5.67 -3.76 11.89
CA SER A 317 -6.91 -4.54 11.86
C SER A 317 -7.66 -4.49 13.20
N TRP A 318 -8.97 -4.33 13.12
CA TRP A 318 -9.92 -4.40 14.23
C TRP A 318 -9.71 -3.39 15.37
N LYS A 319 -9.00 -2.27 15.10
CA LYS A 319 -8.86 -1.15 16.04
C LYS A 319 -9.88 -0.07 15.72
N TRP A 320 -10.61 0.39 16.75
CA TRP A 320 -11.46 1.56 16.65
C TRP A 320 -10.63 2.77 16.26
N HIS A 321 -11.10 3.55 15.31
CA HIS A 321 -10.40 4.75 14.88
C HIS A 321 -11.37 5.82 14.37
N GLN A 322 -10.90 7.06 14.40
CA GLN A 322 -11.59 8.23 13.86
C GLN A 322 -10.57 9.25 13.37
N PHE A 323 -10.99 10.11 12.47
CA PHE A 323 -10.16 11.16 11.89
C PHE A 323 -10.67 12.52 12.31
N GLN A 324 -9.75 13.47 12.45
CA GLN A 324 -10.06 14.88 12.68
C GLN A 324 -9.12 15.75 11.84
N ASN A 325 -9.69 16.63 11.02
CA ASN A 325 -8.95 17.75 10.45
C ASN A 325 -8.83 18.87 11.48
N THR A 326 -7.63 19.16 11.95
CA THR A 326 -7.39 20.19 12.97
C THR A 326 -7.33 21.59 12.40
N SER A 327 -7.09 21.74 11.08
CA SER A 327 -7.19 23.04 10.39
C SER A 327 -8.65 23.52 10.37
N LYS A 328 -8.85 24.81 10.64
CA LYS A 328 -10.16 25.47 10.52
C LYS A 328 -10.37 26.17 9.17
N LYS A 329 -9.37 26.13 8.28
CA LYS A 329 -9.37 26.85 7.02
C LYS A 329 -9.20 25.94 5.80
N GLU A 330 -8.33 24.95 5.90
CA GLU A 330 -7.93 24.11 4.77
C GLU A 330 -8.46 22.69 4.92
N PRO A 331 -8.91 22.06 3.83
CA PRO A 331 -9.27 20.65 3.85
C PRO A 331 -8.01 19.78 4.01
N ALA A 332 -8.18 18.61 4.61
CA ALA A 332 -7.15 17.56 4.59
C ALA A 332 -7.52 16.52 3.54
N ILE A 333 -6.53 16.03 2.79
CA ILE A 333 -6.68 14.97 1.80
C ILE A 333 -5.72 13.84 2.16
N ILE A 334 -6.25 12.63 2.26
CA ILE A 334 -5.51 11.45 2.70
C ILE A 334 -5.70 10.33 1.66
N PHE A 335 -4.61 9.80 1.14
CA PHE A 335 -4.60 8.58 0.33
C PHE A 335 -4.45 7.37 1.25
N SER A 336 -5.21 6.30 0.99
CA SER A 336 -5.13 5.07 1.78
C SER A 336 -5.04 3.82 0.92
N VAL A 337 -4.33 2.83 1.47
CA VAL A 337 -4.12 1.51 0.86
C VAL A 337 -4.41 0.42 1.88
N THR A 338 -5.15 -0.61 1.47
CA THR A 338 -5.65 -1.66 2.36
C THR A 338 -5.62 -3.04 1.70
N ASP A 339 -5.57 -4.08 2.53
CA ASP A 339 -5.73 -5.49 2.15
C ASP A 339 -7.20 -5.96 2.16
N ARG A 340 -8.16 -5.04 2.24
CA ARG A 340 -9.61 -5.33 2.27
C ARG A 340 -10.06 -6.30 1.16
N PRO A 341 -9.62 -6.17 -0.11
CA PRO A 341 -10.05 -7.08 -1.18
C PRO A 341 -9.74 -8.55 -0.91
N VAL A 342 -8.60 -8.83 -0.27
CA VAL A 342 -8.23 -10.19 0.14
C VAL A 342 -9.21 -10.71 1.18
N LEU A 343 -9.51 -9.91 2.20
CA LEU A 343 -10.42 -10.31 3.27
C LEU A 343 -11.85 -10.51 2.78
N GLU A 344 -12.31 -9.66 1.86
CA GLU A 344 -13.62 -9.80 1.21
C GLU A 344 -13.71 -11.10 0.39
N SER A 345 -12.71 -11.37 -0.43
CA SER A 345 -12.66 -12.58 -1.26
C SER A 345 -12.63 -13.88 -0.45
N LEU A 346 -12.05 -13.82 0.76
CA LEU A 346 -11.97 -14.95 1.70
C LEU A 346 -13.15 -15.00 2.71
N GLY A 347 -14.10 -14.05 2.66
CA GLY A 347 -15.21 -13.96 3.60
C GLY A 347 -14.78 -13.56 5.03
N LEU A 348 -13.61 -12.94 5.18
CA LEU A 348 -13.03 -12.53 6.47
C LEU A 348 -13.26 -11.05 6.80
N PHE A 349 -13.76 -10.27 5.84
CA PHE A 349 -14.03 -8.85 6.10
C PHE A 349 -15.19 -8.67 7.08
N ARG A 350 -15.00 -7.78 8.05
CA ARG A 350 -16.00 -7.32 9.02
C ARG A 350 -15.77 -5.85 9.29
N GLU A 351 -16.85 -5.13 9.52
CA GLU A 351 -16.87 -3.71 9.85
C GLU A 351 -17.90 -3.45 10.95
N GLU A 352 -17.61 -2.51 11.85
CA GLU A 352 -18.49 -2.06 12.94
C GLU A 352 -18.38 -0.54 13.13
N ASP A 353 -19.53 0.08 13.40
CA ASP A 353 -19.71 1.50 13.70
C ASP A 353 -19.84 1.77 15.21
#